data_2d41476a380c84bf61233c6aef4412c2
#
_entry.id   2d41476a380c84bf61233c6aef4412c2
#
_cell.length_a   1.000
_cell.length_b   1.000
_cell.length_c   1.000
_cell.angle_alpha   90.00
_cell.angle_beta   90.00
_cell.angle_gamma   90.00
#
_symmetry.space_group_name_H-M   'P 1'
#
loop_
_entity.id
_entity.type
_entity.pdbx_description
1 polymer ?
#
loop_
_entity_poly.entity_id
_entity_poly.type
_entity_poly.pdbx_seq_one_letter_code
_entity_poly.pdbx_strand_id
1 'polypeptide(L)'
;MSKRKVRTMVSDNNKFNRRSILKGFGIGAAYMAMGSQVFAPKSTYASARSQLPGKDELFLKTPAPATVAVKKGNDRREMIRAVLDSIKDDIVKSIGDKKILLKPNFVSTNRPLCATHVDECREILQFLKDNGYDQQVTIGESPAGGRTMEGFEYYGYGELEKEFGVKLVDLNETPTVPRFIMGRENSILPVRIISMFLDPDVYVISAAKMKTHDRAVTTLSLKNVIMGSPVIMRGENSKQKMHQTQTASHTSILHFNLFQLATQGIYPDLGIVDGFESMEGDGPINGTPIDTKIALASLDPLALDCIGTKMMLKDFDPMWIGYLQALGWAGMGQTDLSKITVVGESLEDCQFNFRPHRFMAEAYGINWSPS
;
A
#
# COMPACT_ATOMS: atom_id res chain seq x y z
N MET A 1 -13.99 -2.99 -72.38
CA MET A 1 -13.45 -4.28 -71.90
C MET A 1 -11.97 -4.09 -71.61
N SER A 2 -11.58 -3.94 -70.38
CA SER A 2 -10.18 -3.85 -69.96
C SER A 2 -9.97 -4.65 -68.69
N LYS A 3 -9.17 -5.71 -68.75
CA LYS A 3 -8.84 -6.61 -67.65
C LYS A 3 -7.73 -5.97 -66.79
N ARG A 4 -8.02 -5.61 -65.55
CA ARG A 4 -7.00 -5.24 -64.55
C ARG A 4 -6.38 -6.50 -63.98
N LYS A 5 -5.05 -6.63 -64.17
CA LYS A 5 -4.20 -7.64 -63.51
C LYS A 5 -4.03 -7.31 -62.05
N VAL A 6 -4.37 -8.25 -61.18
CA VAL A 6 -4.01 -8.23 -59.76
C VAL A 6 -2.56 -8.69 -59.60
N ARG A 7 -1.72 -7.82 -59.07
CA ARG A 7 -0.33 -8.15 -58.70
C ARG A 7 -0.33 -8.70 -57.27
N THR A 8 -0.04 -9.96 -57.12
CA THR A 8 0.27 -10.62 -55.86
C THR A 8 1.60 -10.11 -55.34
N MET A 9 1.60 -9.43 -54.17
CA MET A 9 2.85 -9.15 -53.43
C MET A 9 3.25 -10.39 -52.63
N VAL A 10 4.45 -10.89 -52.96
CA VAL A 10 5.12 -11.94 -52.23
C VAL A 10 5.62 -11.36 -50.89
N SER A 11 5.25 -11.98 -49.78
CA SER A 11 5.71 -11.62 -48.45
C SER A 11 7.15 -12.08 -48.28
N ASP A 12 8.06 -11.15 -48.03
CA ASP A 12 9.39 -11.43 -47.56
C ASP A 12 9.34 -11.92 -46.10
N ASN A 13 9.61 -13.19 -45.91
CA ASN A 13 9.84 -13.83 -44.62
C ASN A 13 11.16 -13.32 -44.02
N ASN A 14 11.10 -12.26 -43.24
CA ASN A 14 12.23 -11.84 -42.39
C ASN A 14 12.38 -12.84 -41.25
N LYS A 15 13.30 -13.80 -41.41
CA LYS A 15 13.70 -14.74 -40.36
C LYS A 15 14.35 -13.96 -39.21
N PHE A 16 13.61 -13.72 -38.14
CA PHE A 16 14.19 -13.22 -36.89
C PHE A 16 15.28 -14.19 -36.40
N ASN A 17 16.52 -13.73 -36.40
CA ASN A 17 17.66 -14.53 -35.98
C ASN A 17 17.75 -14.54 -34.44
N ARG A 18 17.78 -15.74 -33.83
CA ARG A 18 17.89 -15.95 -32.37
C ARG A 18 19.05 -15.15 -31.73
N ARG A 19 20.13 -14.85 -32.46
CA ARG A 19 21.24 -14.02 -31.98
C ARG A 19 20.87 -12.54 -31.77
N SER A 20 19.94 -12.00 -32.55
CA SER A 20 19.47 -10.61 -32.37
C SER A 20 18.58 -10.45 -31.17
N ILE A 21 17.79 -11.48 -30.82
CA ILE A 21 16.96 -11.52 -29.62
C ILE A 21 17.85 -11.57 -28.38
N LEU A 22 18.89 -12.39 -28.36
CA LEU A 22 19.83 -12.48 -27.23
C LEU A 22 20.64 -11.18 -27.01
N LYS A 23 20.97 -10.43 -28.08
CA LYS A 23 21.60 -9.10 -27.92
C LYS A 23 20.66 -8.05 -27.37
N GLY A 24 19.36 -8.10 -27.67
CA GLY A 24 18.34 -7.23 -27.10
C GLY A 24 18.13 -7.49 -25.59
N PHE A 25 18.16 -8.75 -25.17
CA PHE A 25 18.07 -9.12 -23.76
C PHE A 25 19.32 -8.73 -22.95
N GLY A 26 20.51 -8.82 -23.57
CA GLY A 26 21.77 -8.40 -22.92
C GLY A 26 21.81 -6.88 -22.63
N ILE A 27 21.27 -6.05 -23.52
CA ILE A 27 21.24 -4.59 -23.35
C ILE A 27 20.18 -4.21 -22.30
N GLY A 28 19.02 -4.88 -22.27
CA GLY A 28 17.99 -4.65 -21.26
C GLY A 28 18.45 -5.02 -19.85
N ALA A 29 19.16 -6.16 -19.69
CA ALA A 29 19.71 -6.58 -18.41
C ALA A 29 20.86 -5.66 -17.94
N ALA A 30 21.69 -5.16 -18.85
CA ALA A 30 22.74 -4.19 -18.52
C ALA A 30 22.16 -2.81 -18.15
N TYR A 31 21.05 -2.38 -18.78
CA TYR A 31 20.38 -1.13 -18.45
C TYR A 31 19.67 -1.20 -17.08
N MET A 32 19.09 -2.35 -16.72
CA MET A 32 18.52 -2.58 -15.39
C MET A 32 19.61 -2.65 -14.32
N ALA A 33 20.75 -3.27 -14.59
CA ALA A 33 21.87 -3.33 -13.66
C ALA A 33 22.56 -1.96 -13.48
N MET A 34 22.68 -1.15 -14.54
CA MET A 34 23.24 0.22 -14.43
C MET A 34 22.26 1.20 -13.76
N GLY A 35 20.96 1.09 -14.03
CA GLY A 35 19.94 1.94 -13.40
C GLY A 35 19.87 1.77 -11.90
N SER A 36 20.13 0.57 -11.38
CA SER A 36 20.13 0.29 -9.94
C SER A 36 21.37 0.81 -9.21
N GLN A 37 22.49 0.97 -9.90
CA GLN A 37 23.73 1.48 -9.27
C GLN A 37 23.82 3.02 -9.25
N VAL A 38 23.15 3.72 -10.17
CA VAL A 38 23.25 5.19 -10.27
C VAL A 38 22.31 5.91 -9.30
N PHE A 39 21.28 5.23 -8.80
CA PHE A 39 20.27 5.83 -7.91
C PHE A 39 20.02 5.05 -6.60
N ALA A 40 20.91 4.12 -6.25
CA ALA A 40 20.78 3.43 -4.98
C ALA A 40 21.23 4.37 -3.83
N PRO A 41 20.33 4.79 -2.92
CA PRO A 41 20.75 5.57 -1.76
C PRO A 41 21.65 4.73 -0.87
N LYS A 42 22.74 5.33 -0.35
CA LYS A 42 23.68 4.70 0.57
C LYS A 42 23.12 4.62 2.00
N SER A 43 21.90 4.20 2.22
CA SER A 43 21.37 3.98 3.55
C SER A 43 21.22 2.48 3.84
N THR A 44 21.50 2.07 5.07
CA THR A 44 21.38 0.68 5.52
C THR A 44 19.95 0.14 5.41
N TYR A 45 18.94 1.00 5.48
CA TYR A 45 17.54 0.64 5.26
C TYR A 45 17.18 0.49 3.78
N ALA A 46 17.68 1.37 2.93
CA ALA A 46 17.56 1.22 1.48
C ALA A 46 18.29 -0.04 0.99
N SER A 47 19.36 -0.47 1.63
CA SER A 47 20.06 -1.70 1.29
C SER A 47 19.25 -2.95 1.64
N ALA A 48 18.45 -2.94 2.71
CA ALA A 48 17.55 -4.05 3.02
C ALA A 48 16.35 -4.11 2.04
N ARG A 49 15.91 -2.95 1.53
CA ARG A 49 14.81 -2.84 0.56
C ARG A 49 15.28 -2.93 -0.90
N SER A 50 16.53 -2.59 -1.20
CA SER A 50 17.08 -2.58 -2.57
C SER A 50 17.88 -3.82 -2.92
N GLN A 51 18.21 -4.68 -1.96
CA GLN A 51 18.81 -5.97 -2.25
C GLN A 51 17.71 -6.91 -2.78
N LEU A 52 17.61 -6.98 -4.08
CA LEU A 52 17.02 -8.20 -4.67
C LEU A 52 17.83 -9.37 -4.11
N PRO A 53 17.18 -10.35 -3.45
CA PRO A 53 17.87 -11.56 -3.01
C PRO A 53 18.62 -12.15 -4.20
N GLY A 54 19.79 -12.71 -3.96
CA GLY A 54 20.52 -13.48 -4.97
C GLY A 54 19.63 -14.56 -5.54
N LYS A 55 19.96 -15.11 -6.71
CA LYS A 55 19.14 -16.11 -7.42
C LYS A 55 18.69 -17.28 -6.52
N ASP A 56 19.49 -17.59 -5.51
CA ASP A 56 19.25 -18.69 -4.56
C ASP A 56 18.51 -18.23 -3.29
N GLU A 57 18.31 -16.92 -3.09
CA GLU A 57 17.64 -16.33 -1.92
C GLU A 57 16.21 -15.86 -2.21
N LEU A 58 15.79 -15.85 -3.48
CA LEU A 58 14.54 -15.23 -3.95
C LEU A 58 13.27 -15.81 -3.33
N PHE A 59 13.34 -16.99 -2.69
CA PHE A 59 12.18 -17.70 -2.16
C PHE A 59 12.40 -18.32 -0.77
N LEU A 60 13.49 -18.01 -0.07
CA LEU A 60 13.88 -18.76 1.12
C LEU A 60 14.25 -17.93 2.35
N LYS A 61 14.17 -16.59 2.29
CA LYS A 61 14.40 -15.78 3.49
C LYS A 61 13.15 -15.85 4.35
N THR A 62 13.22 -16.69 5.40
CA THR A 62 12.16 -16.69 6.42
C THR A 62 12.14 -15.30 7.09
N PRO A 63 11.04 -14.55 7.02
CA PRO A 63 10.94 -13.28 7.72
C PRO A 63 11.15 -13.48 9.23
N ALA A 64 11.68 -12.47 9.89
CA ALA A 64 11.77 -12.45 11.35
C ALA A 64 10.36 -12.52 11.96
N PRO A 65 10.21 -13.02 13.20
CA PRO A 65 8.98 -12.86 13.95
C PRO A 65 8.56 -11.39 14.01
N ALA A 66 7.26 -11.13 13.93
CA ALA A 66 6.71 -9.79 13.94
C ALA A 66 5.83 -9.58 15.18
N THR A 67 5.64 -8.31 15.56
CA THR A 67 4.71 -7.90 16.61
C THR A 67 3.63 -7.00 16.02
N VAL A 68 2.37 -7.29 16.34
CA VAL A 68 1.22 -6.46 16.02
C VAL A 68 0.53 -6.08 17.32
N ALA A 69 0.49 -4.78 17.62
CA ALA A 69 -0.26 -4.25 18.76
C ALA A 69 -1.73 -4.08 18.38
N VAL A 70 -2.64 -4.48 19.26
CA VAL A 70 -4.09 -4.42 19.08
C VAL A 70 -4.74 -3.87 20.33
N LYS A 71 -5.68 -2.92 20.15
CA LYS A 71 -6.47 -2.35 21.25
C LYS A 71 -7.93 -2.19 20.88
N LYS A 72 -8.83 -2.66 21.74
CA LYS A 72 -10.25 -2.33 21.70
C LYS A 72 -10.55 -1.19 22.67
N GLY A 73 -11.54 -0.35 22.34
CA GLY A 73 -11.92 0.75 23.21
C GLY A 73 -13.10 1.56 22.67
N ASN A 74 -13.53 2.55 23.46
CA ASN A 74 -14.63 3.44 23.11
C ASN A 74 -14.13 4.88 22.78
N ASP A 75 -12.83 5.09 22.78
CA ASP A 75 -12.20 6.34 22.37
C ASP A 75 -11.11 6.03 21.35
N ARG A 76 -11.21 6.68 20.16
CA ARG A 76 -10.28 6.46 19.05
C ARG A 76 -8.87 6.86 19.43
N ARG A 77 -8.70 8.00 20.08
CA ARG A 77 -7.38 8.52 20.42
C ARG A 77 -6.70 7.63 21.47
N GLU A 78 -7.42 7.23 22.50
CA GLU A 78 -6.91 6.30 23.53
C GLU A 78 -6.46 4.97 22.91
N MET A 79 -7.21 4.42 21.95
CA MET A 79 -6.83 3.18 21.27
C MET A 79 -5.58 3.34 20.41
N ILE A 80 -5.50 4.40 19.59
CA ILE A 80 -4.33 4.70 18.78
C ILE A 80 -3.12 4.91 19.67
N ARG A 81 -3.26 5.66 20.77
CA ARG A 81 -2.19 5.85 21.75
C ARG A 81 -1.71 4.53 22.35
N ALA A 82 -2.61 3.68 22.77
CA ALA A 82 -2.29 2.41 23.42
C ALA A 82 -1.51 1.47 22.50
N VAL A 83 -1.87 1.36 21.20
CA VAL A 83 -1.12 0.52 20.26
C VAL A 83 0.26 1.08 19.96
N LEU A 84 0.42 2.40 19.88
CA LEU A 84 1.71 3.05 19.69
C LEU A 84 2.61 2.89 20.91
N ASP A 85 2.08 3.09 22.11
CA ASP A 85 2.84 2.93 23.37
C ASP A 85 3.28 1.47 23.57
N SER A 86 2.51 0.48 23.11
CA SER A 86 2.86 -0.94 23.22
C SER A 86 4.11 -1.35 22.43
N ILE A 87 4.50 -0.56 21.40
CA ILE A 87 5.67 -0.81 20.55
C ILE A 87 6.55 0.45 20.43
N LYS A 88 6.45 1.34 21.40
CA LYS A 88 7.07 2.66 21.41
C LYS A 88 8.58 2.63 21.16
N ASP A 89 9.32 1.82 21.92
CA ASP A 89 10.78 1.81 21.86
C ASP A 89 11.29 1.38 20.48
N ASP A 90 10.61 0.43 19.85
CA ASP A 90 10.92 -0.01 18.50
C ASP A 90 10.57 1.06 17.46
N ILE A 91 9.45 1.79 17.62
CA ILE A 91 9.10 2.94 16.76
C ILE A 91 10.18 4.01 16.85
N VAL A 92 10.51 4.48 18.04
CA VAL A 92 11.52 5.53 18.27
C VAL A 92 12.87 5.13 17.66
N LYS A 93 13.29 3.90 17.90
CA LYS A 93 14.52 3.36 17.33
C LYS A 93 14.48 3.31 15.79
N SER A 94 13.33 3.01 15.19
CA SER A 94 13.19 2.87 13.74
C SER A 94 13.13 4.22 13.01
N ILE A 95 12.59 5.26 13.65
CA ILE A 95 12.54 6.62 13.10
C ILE A 95 13.96 7.20 13.03
N GLY A 96 14.74 7.15 14.14
CA GLY A 96 16.06 7.78 14.22
C GLY A 96 15.99 9.27 13.89
N ASP A 97 16.85 9.74 12.99
CA ASP A 97 16.94 11.17 12.58
C ASP A 97 16.15 11.49 11.30
N LYS A 98 15.27 10.60 10.84
CA LYS A 98 14.56 10.76 9.58
C LYS A 98 13.43 11.78 9.68
N LYS A 99 13.15 12.45 8.56
CA LYS A 99 11.89 13.21 8.36
C LYS A 99 10.73 12.25 8.30
N ILE A 100 9.57 12.68 8.77
CA ILE A 100 8.40 11.83 8.85
C ILE A 100 7.36 12.28 7.81
N LEU A 101 6.92 11.33 6.98
CA LEU A 101 5.73 11.46 6.16
C LEU A 101 4.60 10.68 6.82
N LEU A 102 3.66 11.38 7.45
CA LEU A 102 2.41 10.81 7.91
C LEU A 102 1.41 10.81 6.75
N LYS A 103 1.06 9.61 6.28
CA LYS A 103 0.14 9.45 5.15
C LYS A 103 -1.21 8.93 5.59
N PRO A 104 -2.25 9.78 5.67
CA PRO A 104 -3.64 9.32 5.82
C PRO A 104 -4.11 8.56 4.58
N ASN A 105 -5.33 8.08 4.59
CA ASN A 105 -5.98 7.42 3.46
C ASN A 105 -7.22 8.20 3.03
N PHE A 106 -7.16 8.88 1.88
CA PHE A 106 -8.32 9.52 1.25
C PHE A 106 -8.63 8.83 -0.07
N VAL A 107 -9.67 8.00 -0.10
CA VAL A 107 -10.16 7.47 -1.38
C VAL A 107 -11.02 8.51 -2.09
N SER A 108 -11.82 9.24 -1.32
CA SER A 108 -12.61 10.40 -1.73
C SER A 108 -12.33 11.54 -0.77
N THR A 109 -12.51 12.78 -1.23
CA THR A 109 -12.26 13.99 -0.43
C THR A 109 -13.51 14.54 0.27
N ASN A 110 -14.65 13.84 0.18
CA ASN A 110 -15.95 14.27 0.72
C ASN A 110 -16.81 13.13 1.30
N ARG A 111 -16.21 11.99 1.64
CA ARG A 111 -16.89 10.83 2.26
C ARG A 111 -16.10 10.34 3.46
N PRO A 112 -16.46 10.72 4.69
CA PRO A 112 -15.69 10.40 5.90
C PRO A 112 -15.45 8.91 6.10
N LEU A 113 -16.43 8.05 5.77
CA LEU A 113 -16.29 6.60 5.92
C LEU A 113 -15.19 6.01 5.03
N CYS A 114 -14.79 6.69 3.94
CA CYS A 114 -13.70 6.26 3.05
C CYS A 114 -12.32 6.77 3.48
N ALA A 115 -12.25 7.65 4.48
CA ALA A 115 -11.05 8.42 4.81
C ALA A 115 -10.58 8.13 6.24
N THR A 116 -9.30 8.32 6.46
CA THR A 116 -8.70 8.37 7.80
C THR A 116 -9.31 9.51 8.60
N HIS A 117 -9.76 9.23 9.80
CA HIS A 117 -10.31 10.24 10.68
C HIS A 117 -9.19 11.14 11.21
N VAL A 118 -9.47 12.45 11.32
CA VAL A 118 -8.47 13.43 11.78
C VAL A 118 -7.89 13.10 13.15
N ASP A 119 -8.67 12.52 14.05
CA ASP A 119 -8.22 12.15 15.40
C ASP A 119 -7.23 10.99 15.42
N GLU A 120 -7.21 10.10 14.40
CA GLU A 120 -6.13 9.14 14.25
C GLU A 120 -4.81 9.87 14.02
N CYS A 121 -4.77 10.79 13.07
CA CYS A 121 -3.58 11.58 12.79
C CYS A 121 -3.22 12.51 13.95
N ARG A 122 -4.20 13.09 14.64
CA ARG A 122 -3.95 13.93 15.83
C ARG A 122 -3.22 13.15 16.92
N GLU A 123 -3.64 11.92 17.20
CA GLU A 123 -2.98 11.12 18.24
C GLU A 123 -1.61 10.62 17.81
N ILE A 124 -1.43 10.28 16.53
CA ILE A 124 -0.10 9.96 16.00
C ILE A 124 0.85 11.16 16.15
N LEU A 125 0.40 12.36 15.82
CA LEU A 125 1.18 13.58 16.00
C LEU A 125 1.50 13.87 17.47
N GLN A 126 0.54 13.65 18.38
CA GLN A 126 0.78 13.81 19.81
C GLN A 126 1.82 12.81 20.31
N PHE A 127 1.73 11.53 19.89
CA PHE A 127 2.74 10.52 20.21
C PHE A 127 4.13 10.91 19.69
N LEU A 128 4.23 11.39 18.46
CA LEU A 128 5.49 11.84 17.87
C LEU A 128 6.08 13.02 18.63
N LYS A 129 5.25 14.01 18.98
CA LYS A 129 5.65 15.18 19.77
C LYS A 129 6.14 14.79 21.15
N ASP A 130 5.46 13.89 21.87
CA ASP A 130 5.85 13.38 23.18
C ASP A 130 7.20 12.65 23.15
N ASN A 131 7.63 12.20 21.97
CA ASN A 131 8.89 11.51 21.75
C ASN A 131 9.94 12.34 20.99
N GLY A 132 9.73 13.67 20.85
CA GLY A 132 10.72 14.60 20.30
C GLY A 132 10.76 14.73 18.79
N TYR A 133 9.72 14.30 18.07
CA TYR A 133 9.66 14.32 16.60
C TYR A 133 8.74 15.41 16.02
N ASP A 134 8.32 16.39 16.79
CA ASP A 134 7.36 17.43 16.41
C ASP A 134 7.82 18.32 15.24
N GLN A 135 9.12 18.53 15.05
CA GLN A 135 9.68 19.43 14.04
C GLN A 135 9.87 18.78 12.66
N GLN A 136 9.64 17.49 12.52
CA GLN A 136 10.04 16.71 11.32
C GLN A 136 8.88 16.13 10.53
N VAL A 137 7.63 16.45 10.91
CA VAL A 137 6.44 15.77 10.36
C VAL A 137 5.79 16.58 9.26
N THR A 138 5.52 15.89 8.15
CA THR A 138 4.65 16.36 7.06
C THR A 138 3.47 15.41 6.93
N ILE A 139 2.24 15.95 6.85
CA ILE A 139 1.07 15.15 6.47
C ILE A 139 0.88 15.29 4.96
N GLY A 140 0.96 14.19 4.25
CA GLY A 140 0.86 14.19 2.80
C GLY A 140 -0.18 13.21 2.27
N GLU A 141 -0.97 13.63 1.30
CA GLU A 141 -1.95 12.76 0.63
C GLU A 141 -1.98 13.01 -0.88
N SER A 142 -2.45 11.98 -1.62
CA SER A 142 -2.80 12.03 -3.03
C SER A 142 -4.04 11.18 -3.24
N PRO A 143 -5.25 11.73 -3.09
CA PRO A 143 -6.50 10.98 -3.09
C PRO A 143 -6.76 10.28 -4.44
N ALA A 144 -7.61 9.26 -4.42
CA ALA A 144 -8.04 8.61 -5.66
C ALA A 144 -9.09 9.44 -6.42
N GLY A 145 -9.83 10.30 -5.73
CA GLY A 145 -10.81 11.23 -6.31
C GLY A 145 -10.96 12.50 -5.48
N GLY A 146 -11.17 13.62 -6.17
CA GLY A 146 -11.23 14.95 -5.58
C GLY A 146 -9.87 15.65 -5.49
N ARG A 147 -9.83 16.84 -4.90
CA ARG A 147 -8.60 17.62 -4.69
C ARG A 147 -8.09 17.41 -3.28
N THR A 148 -6.80 17.23 -3.13
CA THR A 148 -6.16 16.92 -1.84
C THR A 148 -6.46 17.97 -0.78
N MET A 149 -6.27 19.25 -1.10
CA MET A 149 -6.48 20.34 -0.14
C MET A 149 -7.94 20.52 0.27
N GLU A 150 -8.89 20.30 -0.66
CA GLU A 150 -10.33 20.27 -0.34
C GLU A 150 -10.66 19.12 0.63
N GLY A 151 -9.98 17.98 0.47
CA GLY A 151 -10.12 16.84 1.40
C GLY A 151 -9.58 17.16 2.79
N PHE A 152 -8.40 17.78 2.87
CA PHE A 152 -7.85 18.22 4.15
C PHE A 152 -8.78 19.21 4.87
N GLU A 153 -9.34 20.18 4.14
CA GLU A 153 -10.31 21.11 4.70
C GLU A 153 -11.59 20.41 5.16
N TYR A 154 -12.19 19.58 4.30
CA TYR A 154 -13.45 18.87 4.57
C TYR A 154 -13.35 17.94 5.79
N TYR A 155 -12.21 17.28 5.98
CA TYR A 155 -11.98 16.36 7.09
C TYR A 155 -11.39 17.02 8.35
N GLY A 156 -11.20 18.35 8.35
CA GLY A 156 -10.76 19.11 9.52
C GLY A 156 -9.25 19.04 9.79
N TYR A 157 -8.43 18.63 8.82
CA TYR A 157 -6.98 18.51 9.00
C TYR A 157 -6.27 19.85 9.19
N GLY A 158 -6.87 20.98 8.76
CA GLY A 158 -6.32 22.33 8.98
C GLY A 158 -6.14 22.69 10.46
N GLU A 159 -6.82 22.01 11.37
CA GLU A 159 -6.61 22.16 12.80
C GLU A 159 -5.25 21.59 13.24
N LEU A 160 -4.78 20.51 12.60
CA LEU A 160 -3.50 19.89 12.91
C LEU A 160 -2.31 20.78 12.60
N GLU A 161 -2.39 21.62 11.56
CA GLU A 161 -1.36 22.63 11.26
C GLU A 161 -1.23 23.65 12.40
N LYS A 162 -2.36 24.06 12.99
CA LYS A 162 -2.39 25.02 14.10
C LYS A 162 -1.92 24.40 15.41
N GLU A 163 -2.30 23.14 15.65
CA GLU A 163 -2.06 22.43 16.92
C GLU A 163 -0.63 21.91 17.02
N PHE A 164 -0.04 21.45 15.90
CA PHE A 164 1.27 20.78 15.86
C PHE A 164 2.32 21.48 15.01
N GLY A 165 1.97 22.53 14.24
CA GLY A 165 2.90 23.19 13.34
C GLY A 165 3.31 22.35 12.12
N VAL A 166 2.60 21.25 11.83
CA VAL A 166 2.86 20.38 10.68
C VAL A 166 2.44 21.01 9.37
N LYS A 167 2.94 20.50 8.24
CA LYS A 167 2.56 20.94 6.89
C LYS A 167 1.60 19.93 6.27
N LEU A 168 0.51 20.42 5.68
CA LEU A 168 -0.37 19.65 4.81
C LEU A 168 0.11 19.79 3.36
N VAL A 169 0.37 18.67 2.69
CA VAL A 169 0.99 18.64 1.36
C VAL A 169 0.13 17.83 0.38
N ASP A 170 -0.18 18.45 -0.78
CA ASP A 170 -0.66 17.67 -1.93
C ASP A 170 0.52 16.94 -2.56
N LEU A 171 0.59 15.63 -2.35
CA LEU A 171 1.67 14.81 -2.88
C LEU A 171 1.64 14.71 -4.42
N ASN A 172 0.51 15.00 -5.07
CA ASN A 172 0.45 15.05 -6.53
C ASN A 172 1.24 16.22 -7.13
N GLU A 173 1.53 17.27 -6.33
CA GLU A 173 2.31 18.44 -6.74
C GLU A 173 3.80 18.31 -6.39
N THR A 174 4.21 17.21 -5.78
CA THR A 174 5.60 16.97 -5.40
C THR A 174 6.41 16.28 -6.52
N PRO A 175 7.76 16.27 -6.45
CA PRO A 175 8.59 15.58 -7.43
C PRO A 175 8.24 14.10 -7.60
N THR A 176 8.35 13.61 -8.83
CA THR A 176 8.02 12.23 -9.19
C THR A 176 9.15 11.54 -9.92
N VAL A 177 9.19 10.22 -9.80
CA VAL A 177 10.09 9.35 -10.58
C VAL A 177 9.28 8.32 -11.36
N PRO A 178 9.74 7.91 -12.55
CA PRO A 178 9.08 6.87 -13.31
C PRO A 178 9.32 5.49 -12.69
N ARG A 179 8.30 4.65 -12.72
CA ARG A 179 8.36 3.22 -12.48
C ARG A 179 7.57 2.51 -13.56
N PHE A 180 7.79 1.22 -13.72
CA PHE A 180 7.11 0.41 -14.73
C PHE A 180 6.26 -0.65 -14.04
N ILE A 181 5.05 -0.81 -14.54
CA ILE A 181 4.05 -1.77 -14.05
C ILE A 181 3.55 -2.65 -15.19
N MET A 182 2.91 -3.74 -14.84
CA MET A 182 2.23 -4.59 -15.80
C MET A 182 0.91 -3.95 -16.24
N GLY A 183 0.72 -3.88 -17.55
CA GLY A 183 -0.53 -3.54 -18.20
C GLY A 183 -1.26 -4.77 -18.73
N ARG A 184 -2.38 -4.53 -19.45
CA ARG A 184 -3.11 -5.59 -20.17
C ARG A 184 -2.27 -6.15 -21.30
N GLU A 185 -2.59 -7.38 -21.70
CA GLU A 185 -1.94 -8.06 -22.84
C GLU A 185 -0.41 -8.12 -22.70
N ASN A 186 0.05 -8.30 -21.44
CA ASN A 186 1.47 -8.33 -21.09
C ASN A 186 2.25 -7.06 -21.47
N SER A 187 1.56 -5.93 -21.64
CA SER A 187 2.21 -4.64 -21.88
C SER A 187 2.92 -4.15 -20.62
N ILE A 188 3.94 -3.31 -20.82
CA ILE A 188 4.63 -2.61 -19.73
C ILE A 188 4.25 -1.13 -19.81
N LEU A 189 3.75 -0.58 -18.72
CA LEU A 189 3.26 0.78 -18.64
C LEU A 189 4.11 1.63 -17.70
N PRO A 190 4.52 2.84 -18.10
CA PRO A 190 5.12 3.80 -17.19
C PRO A 190 4.05 4.40 -16.27
N VAL A 191 4.39 4.52 -15.00
CA VAL A 191 3.66 5.28 -13.98
C VAL A 191 4.60 6.26 -13.30
N ARG A 192 4.07 7.40 -12.87
CA ARG A 192 4.80 8.36 -12.07
C ARG A 192 4.53 8.12 -10.59
N ILE A 193 5.60 7.94 -9.84
CA ILE A 193 5.56 7.69 -8.40
C ILE A 193 6.10 8.91 -7.67
N ILE A 194 5.43 9.34 -6.63
CA ILE A 194 5.87 10.39 -5.73
C ILE A 194 7.22 10.01 -5.13
N SER A 195 8.26 10.84 -5.37
CA SER A 195 9.64 10.49 -5.01
C SER A 195 9.85 10.40 -3.49
N MET A 196 9.05 11.11 -2.70
CA MET A 196 9.13 11.11 -1.23
C MET A 196 8.98 9.71 -0.62
N PHE A 197 8.21 8.82 -1.25
CA PHE A 197 8.09 7.41 -0.80
C PHE A 197 9.36 6.57 -1.04
N LEU A 198 10.30 7.08 -1.80
CA LEU A 198 11.57 6.41 -2.14
C LEU A 198 12.78 7.10 -1.52
N ASP A 199 12.56 8.19 -0.81
CA ASP A 199 13.62 8.93 -0.13
C ASP A 199 14.05 8.16 1.13
N PRO A 200 15.33 7.75 1.24
CA PRO A 200 15.83 7.00 2.38
C PRO A 200 15.81 7.79 3.70
N ASP A 201 15.80 9.14 3.60
CA ASP A 201 15.78 10.03 4.75
C ASP A 201 14.34 10.37 5.20
N VAL A 202 13.33 9.71 4.59
CA VAL A 202 11.92 9.83 4.96
C VAL A 202 11.43 8.53 5.59
N TYR A 203 10.86 8.66 6.78
CA TYR A 203 10.14 7.59 7.49
C TYR A 203 8.66 7.68 7.15
N VAL A 204 8.10 6.64 6.54
CA VAL A 204 6.72 6.64 6.05
C VAL A 204 5.79 5.97 7.06
N ILE A 205 4.89 6.74 7.66
CA ILE A 205 3.82 6.24 8.53
C ILE A 205 2.53 6.14 7.71
N SER A 206 1.98 4.94 7.65
CA SER A 206 0.66 4.70 7.06
C SER A 206 -0.42 4.81 8.12
N ALA A 207 -1.25 5.85 8.08
CA ALA A 207 -2.47 5.97 8.88
C ALA A 207 -3.66 5.50 8.04
N ALA A 208 -4.09 4.26 8.23
CA ALA A 208 -5.02 3.59 7.33
C ALA A 208 -6.37 3.31 8.00
N LYS A 209 -7.44 3.50 7.24
CA LYS A 209 -8.79 3.09 7.64
C LYS A 209 -9.03 1.62 7.34
N MET A 210 -9.59 0.90 8.30
CA MET A 210 -10.01 -0.50 8.12
C MET A 210 -11.24 -0.59 7.22
N LYS A 211 -11.10 -1.21 6.04
CA LYS A 211 -12.22 -1.33 5.08
C LYS A 211 -12.04 -2.46 4.07
N THR A 212 -13.17 -2.97 3.58
CA THR A 212 -13.23 -3.87 2.42
C THR A 212 -12.85 -3.15 1.12
N HIS A 213 -12.55 -3.92 0.08
CA HIS A 213 -12.16 -3.39 -1.22
C HIS A 213 -12.61 -4.29 -2.37
N ASP A 214 -13.03 -3.67 -3.47
CA ASP A 214 -13.57 -4.32 -4.67
C ASP A 214 -12.58 -5.19 -5.46
N ARG A 215 -11.27 -5.03 -5.22
CA ARG A 215 -10.20 -5.72 -6.01
C ARG A 215 -9.05 -6.25 -5.18
N ALA A 216 -8.90 -5.78 -3.95
CA ALA A 216 -7.79 -6.18 -3.07
C ALA A 216 -8.28 -6.86 -1.79
N VAL A 217 -9.56 -7.24 -1.73
CA VAL A 217 -10.27 -7.81 -0.58
C VAL A 217 -10.37 -6.82 0.58
N THR A 218 -9.23 -6.35 1.09
CA THR A 218 -9.14 -5.36 2.18
C THR A 218 -8.29 -4.16 1.77
N THR A 219 -8.52 -3.03 2.40
CA THR A 219 -7.62 -1.87 2.41
C THR A 219 -7.13 -1.70 3.82
N LEU A 220 -5.82 -1.80 3.99
CA LEU A 220 -5.12 -1.61 5.25
C LEU A 220 -3.83 -0.81 4.98
N SER A 221 -2.77 -1.03 5.74
CA SER A 221 -1.56 -0.22 5.72
C SER A 221 -0.79 -0.24 4.40
N LEU A 222 -0.47 -1.42 3.87
CA LEU A 222 0.31 -1.57 2.63
C LEU A 222 -0.37 -0.91 1.45
N LYS A 223 -1.65 -1.24 1.25
CA LYS A 223 -2.39 -0.70 0.13
C LYS A 223 -2.55 0.82 0.20
N ASN A 224 -2.68 1.40 1.39
CA ASN A 224 -2.74 2.84 1.58
C ASN A 224 -1.49 3.53 1.00
N VAL A 225 -0.30 3.04 1.29
CA VAL A 225 0.96 3.64 0.82
C VAL A 225 1.23 3.28 -0.63
N ILE A 226 1.14 2.00 -1.00
CA ILE A 226 1.52 1.55 -2.35
C ILE A 226 0.58 2.18 -3.40
N MET A 227 -0.74 2.19 -3.17
CA MET A 227 -1.70 2.87 -4.07
C MET A 227 -1.76 4.37 -3.87
N GLY A 228 -1.25 4.89 -2.75
CA GLY A 228 -1.08 6.31 -2.50
C GLY A 228 0.08 6.92 -3.28
N SER A 229 1.09 6.13 -3.65
CA SER A 229 2.31 6.62 -4.28
C SER A 229 2.21 7.01 -5.76
N PRO A 230 1.37 6.38 -6.63
CA PRO A 230 1.16 6.86 -7.98
C PRO A 230 0.37 8.17 -8.00
N VAL A 231 0.77 9.12 -8.85
CA VAL A 231 0.14 10.43 -8.93
C VAL A 231 -1.11 10.46 -9.80
N ILE A 232 -1.97 11.45 -9.51
CA ILE A 232 -2.99 11.96 -10.43
C ILE A 232 -2.67 13.43 -10.69
N MET A 233 -2.30 13.75 -11.92
CA MET A 233 -2.01 15.11 -12.36
C MET A 233 -2.64 15.37 -13.74
N ARG A 234 -2.63 16.62 -14.21
CA ARG A 234 -3.22 16.97 -15.50
C ARG A 234 -2.62 16.10 -16.63
N GLY A 235 -3.48 15.33 -17.29
CA GLY A 235 -3.09 14.44 -18.40
C GLY A 235 -2.47 13.10 -17.98
N GLU A 236 -2.33 12.83 -16.67
CA GLU A 236 -1.75 11.59 -16.15
C GLU A 236 -2.56 11.05 -14.97
N ASN A 237 -3.04 9.82 -15.07
CA ASN A 237 -3.64 9.09 -13.95
C ASN A 237 -2.93 7.76 -13.74
N SER A 238 -1.81 7.83 -13.04
CA SER A 238 -1.01 6.65 -12.71
C SER A 238 -1.74 5.68 -11.77
N LYS A 239 -2.64 6.17 -10.89
CA LYS A 239 -3.48 5.28 -10.04
C LYS A 239 -4.43 4.43 -10.86
N GLN A 240 -5.05 4.99 -11.90
CA GLN A 240 -5.93 4.23 -12.78
C GLN A 240 -5.15 3.15 -13.58
N LYS A 241 -3.92 3.47 -14.01
CA LYS A 241 -3.05 2.51 -14.69
C LYS A 241 -2.73 1.30 -13.83
N MET A 242 -2.61 1.45 -12.51
CA MET A 242 -2.36 0.34 -11.58
C MET A 242 -3.45 -0.73 -11.62
N HIS A 243 -4.70 -0.32 -11.80
CA HIS A 243 -5.85 -1.23 -11.79
C HIS A 243 -6.00 -2.05 -13.06
N GLN A 244 -5.72 -1.50 -14.22
CA GLN A 244 -5.78 -2.10 -15.58
C GLN A 244 -7.02 -2.93 -15.93
N THR A 245 -7.92 -3.18 -14.99
CA THR A 245 -9.10 -4.03 -15.17
C THR A 245 -10.36 -3.30 -14.77
N GLN A 246 -11.42 -3.52 -15.53
CA GLN A 246 -12.76 -3.03 -15.20
C GLN A 246 -13.63 -4.11 -14.53
N THR A 247 -13.14 -5.35 -14.44
CA THR A 247 -13.88 -6.49 -13.90
C THR A 247 -13.15 -7.15 -12.74
N ALA A 248 -13.90 -7.62 -11.75
CA ALA A 248 -13.40 -8.30 -10.56
C ALA A 248 -12.63 -9.58 -10.87
N SER A 249 -12.97 -10.27 -11.97
CA SER A 249 -12.33 -11.52 -12.37
C SER A 249 -10.87 -11.41 -12.81
N HIS A 250 -10.32 -10.19 -12.91
CA HIS A 250 -8.94 -9.96 -13.37
C HIS A 250 -8.16 -9.06 -12.41
N THR A 251 -8.23 -9.35 -11.12
CA THR A 251 -7.51 -8.59 -10.08
C THR A 251 -6.01 -8.87 -10.05
N SER A 252 -5.55 -9.95 -10.69
CA SER A 252 -4.15 -10.39 -10.68
C SER A 252 -3.15 -9.30 -11.10
N ILE A 253 -3.50 -8.45 -12.07
CA ILE A 253 -2.62 -7.34 -12.50
C ILE A 253 -2.45 -6.32 -11.37
N LEU A 254 -3.51 -5.95 -10.65
CA LEU A 254 -3.40 -5.05 -9.51
C LEU A 254 -2.50 -5.66 -8.43
N HIS A 255 -2.72 -6.93 -8.06
CA HIS A 255 -1.90 -7.61 -7.06
C HIS A 255 -0.43 -7.68 -7.46
N PHE A 256 -0.15 -7.98 -8.73
CA PHE A 256 1.21 -7.96 -9.26
C PHE A 256 1.82 -6.55 -9.19
N ASN A 257 1.07 -5.52 -9.57
CA ASN A 257 1.55 -4.13 -9.55
C ASN A 257 1.80 -3.63 -8.13
N LEU A 258 0.97 -4.01 -7.15
CA LEU A 258 1.21 -3.73 -5.74
C LEU A 258 2.50 -4.39 -5.25
N PHE A 259 2.68 -5.68 -5.53
CA PHE A 259 3.90 -6.41 -5.25
C PHE A 259 5.12 -5.76 -5.90
N GLN A 260 5.04 -5.45 -7.19
CA GLN A 260 6.15 -4.86 -7.96
C GLN A 260 6.58 -3.50 -7.40
N LEU A 261 5.64 -2.60 -7.08
CA LEU A 261 5.99 -1.30 -6.51
C LEU A 261 6.56 -1.44 -5.10
N ALA A 262 6.02 -2.34 -4.28
CA ALA A 262 6.56 -2.62 -2.95
C ALA A 262 8.02 -3.10 -3.01
N THR A 263 8.35 -4.05 -3.88
CA THR A 263 9.72 -4.55 -4.07
C THR A 263 10.66 -3.49 -4.65
N GLN A 264 10.14 -2.42 -5.25
CA GLN A 264 10.90 -1.27 -5.71
C GLN A 264 11.07 -0.17 -4.64
N GLY A 265 10.76 -0.45 -3.38
CA GLY A 265 11.00 0.42 -2.23
C GLY A 265 9.79 1.25 -1.78
N ILE A 266 8.61 1.08 -2.37
CA ILE A 266 7.41 1.78 -1.94
C ILE A 266 6.71 0.95 -0.87
N TYR A 267 7.10 1.21 0.39
CA TYR A 267 6.68 0.40 1.53
C TYR A 267 6.64 1.29 2.79
N PRO A 268 5.59 1.23 3.63
CA PRO A 268 5.58 1.98 4.87
C PRO A 268 6.57 1.41 5.90
N ASP A 269 7.12 2.29 6.74
CA ASP A 269 8.00 1.90 7.85
C ASP A 269 7.19 1.51 9.08
N LEU A 270 6.04 2.17 9.28
CA LEU A 270 5.09 1.90 10.35
C LEU A 270 3.68 1.87 9.77
N GLY A 271 2.94 0.82 10.05
CA GLY A 271 1.51 0.71 9.77
C GLY A 271 0.68 0.98 11.01
N ILE A 272 -0.35 1.82 10.86
CA ILE A 272 -1.39 2.06 11.86
C ILE A 272 -2.73 1.90 11.15
N VAL A 273 -3.67 1.21 11.79
CA VAL A 273 -5.02 0.97 11.23
C VAL A 273 -6.07 1.40 12.24
N ASP A 274 -6.84 2.42 11.84
CA ASP A 274 -8.05 2.83 12.56
C ASP A 274 -9.23 1.95 12.14
N GLY A 275 -9.69 1.13 13.08
CA GLY A 275 -10.90 0.33 13.02
C GLY A 275 -11.93 0.80 14.04
N PHE A 276 -11.96 2.08 14.47
CA PHE A 276 -13.00 2.56 15.38
C PHE A 276 -14.38 2.45 14.73
N GLU A 277 -14.55 3.04 13.57
CA GLU A 277 -15.66 2.84 12.67
C GLU A 277 -15.08 2.34 11.33
N SER A 278 -15.31 1.10 10.99
CA SER A 278 -14.79 0.46 9.79
C SER A 278 -15.80 0.50 8.65
N MET A 279 -15.38 0.09 7.45
CA MET A 279 -16.30 -0.05 6.30
C MET A 279 -16.32 -1.50 5.82
N GLU A 280 -17.52 -2.03 5.67
CA GLU A 280 -17.77 -3.35 5.09
C GLU A 280 -18.55 -3.28 3.76
N GLY A 281 -18.68 -4.40 3.06
CA GLY A 281 -19.46 -4.51 1.82
C GLY A 281 -18.77 -3.86 0.64
N ASP A 282 -19.49 -3.01 -0.09
CA ASP A 282 -19.06 -2.44 -1.37
C ASP A 282 -17.99 -1.32 -1.21
N GLY A 283 -16.96 -1.57 -0.38
CA GLY A 283 -15.78 -0.73 -0.30
C GLY A 283 -14.97 -0.71 -1.63
N PRO A 284 -14.04 0.23 -1.80
CA PRO A 284 -13.54 1.18 -0.81
C PRO A 284 -14.34 2.48 -0.68
N ILE A 285 -15.47 2.64 -1.39
CA ILE A 285 -16.24 3.89 -1.43
C ILE A 285 -17.69 3.69 -0.96
N ASN A 286 -18.38 2.68 -1.50
CA ASN A 286 -19.83 2.52 -1.35
C ASN A 286 -20.23 1.47 -0.29
N GLY A 287 -19.33 1.15 0.62
CA GLY A 287 -19.61 0.27 1.73
C GLY A 287 -20.49 0.93 2.81
N THR A 288 -20.80 0.16 3.81
CA THR A 288 -21.58 0.57 4.99
C THR A 288 -20.69 0.56 6.23
N PRO A 289 -21.01 1.39 7.24
CA PRO A 289 -20.24 1.40 8.48
C PRO A 289 -20.45 0.10 9.26
N ILE A 290 -19.41 -0.34 9.94
CA ILE A 290 -19.43 -1.38 10.96
C ILE A 290 -18.60 -0.90 12.15
N ASP A 291 -19.21 -1.00 13.34
CA ASP A 291 -18.63 -0.52 14.60
C ASP A 291 -17.69 -1.61 15.16
N THR A 292 -16.41 -1.50 14.90
CA THR A 292 -15.42 -2.50 15.33
C THR A 292 -14.62 -2.07 16.55
N LYS A 293 -14.44 -0.77 16.76
CA LYS A 293 -13.81 -0.17 17.96
C LYS A 293 -12.46 -0.78 18.29
N ILE A 294 -11.61 -0.97 17.26
CA ILE A 294 -10.25 -1.45 17.42
C ILE A 294 -9.25 -0.53 16.74
N ALA A 295 -8.01 -0.58 17.20
CA ALA A 295 -6.83 -0.02 16.52
C ALA A 295 -5.73 -1.07 16.47
N LEU A 296 -4.91 -1.01 15.42
CA LEU A 296 -3.75 -1.88 15.24
C LEU A 296 -2.53 -1.05 14.86
N ALA A 297 -1.33 -1.50 15.28
CA ALA A 297 -0.07 -0.92 14.81
C ALA A 297 1.03 -1.97 14.73
N SER A 298 1.94 -1.82 13.76
CA SER A 298 3.11 -2.69 13.61
C SER A 298 4.21 -2.03 12.78
N LEU A 299 5.46 -2.34 13.11
CA LEU A 299 6.65 -2.07 12.27
C LEU A 299 6.83 -3.09 11.15
N ASP A 300 6.03 -4.15 11.13
CA ASP A 300 5.86 -5.05 9.99
C ASP A 300 4.47 -4.83 9.37
N PRO A 301 4.34 -3.95 8.37
CA PRO A 301 3.05 -3.67 7.74
C PRO A 301 2.41 -4.87 7.05
N LEU A 302 3.20 -5.88 6.66
CA LEU A 302 2.66 -7.10 6.06
C LEU A 302 2.00 -7.99 7.13
N ALA A 303 2.66 -8.15 8.28
CA ALA A 303 2.07 -8.84 9.43
C ALA A 303 0.80 -8.13 9.90
N LEU A 304 0.82 -6.78 9.95
CA LEU A 304 -0.33 -5.96 10.28
C LEU A 304 -1.51 -6.22 9.34
N ASP A 305 -1.27 -6.21 8.03
CA ASP A 305 -2.31 -6.41 7.02
C ASP A 305 -2.84 -7.86 7.05
N CYS A 306 -2.01 -8.87 7.37
CA CYS A 306 -2.45 -10.25 7.57
C CYS A 306 -3.35 -10.38 8.80
N ILE A 307 -2.95 -9.84 9.96
CA ILE A 307 -3.74 -9.85 11.20
C ILE A 307 -5.04 -9.06 10.99
N GLY A 308 -4.99 -7.84 10.44
CA GLY A 308 -6.17 -7.03 10.17
C GLY A 308 -7.15 -7.71 9.23
N THR A 309 -6.67 -8.37 8.17
CA THR A 309 -7.52 -9.15 7.26
C THR A 309 -8.18 -10.33 7.99
N LYS A 310 -7.44 -11.04 8.84
CA LYS A 310 -7.96 -12.16 9.62
C LYS A 310 -9.00 -11.71 10.66
N MET A 311 -8.83 -10.51 11.23
CA MET A 311 -9.83 -9.91 12.11
C MET A 311 -11.10 -9.53 11.37
N MET A 312 -11.00 -8.96 10.17
CA MET A 312 -12.15 -8.57 9.34
C MET A 312 -12.91 -9.78 8.81
N LEU A 313 -12.21 -10.80 8.35
CA LEU A 313 -12.75 -11.97 7.63
C LEU A 313 -12.25 -13.26 8.30
N LYS A 314 -12.91 -13.62 9.38
CA LYS A 314 -12.48 -14.68 10.30
C LYS A 314 -12.14 -16.03 9.63
N ASP A 315 -12.89 -16.44 8.61
CA ASP A 315 -12.69 -17.72 7.91
C ASP A 315 -11.85 -17.59 6.63
N PHE A 316 -11.34 -16.39 6.34
CA PHE A 316 -10.54 -16.12 5.16
C PHE A 316 -9.04 -16.22 5.49
N ASP A 317 -8.28 -16.89 4.61
CA ASP A 317 -6.82 -16.92 4.71
C ASP A 317 -6.23 -15.67 4.04
N PRO A 318 -5.53 -14.78 4.77
CA PRO A 318 -4.86 -13.61 4.18
C PRO A 318 -3.93 -13.95 3.01
N MET A 319 -3.38 -15.18 2.99
CA MET A 319 -2.49 -15.66 1.93
C MET A 319 -3.20 -15.91 0.60
N TRP A 320 -4.52 -15.86 0.55
CA TRP A 320 -5.25 -15.83 -0.72
C TRP A 320 -5.21 -14.47 -1.41
N ILE A 321 -4.82 -13.43 -0.70
CA ILE A 321 -4.61 -12.10 -1.29
C ILE A 321 -3.25 -12.08 -1.99
N GLY A 322 -3.26 -12.11 -3.31
CA GLY A 322 -2.06 -12.36 -4.13
C GLY A 322 -0.87 -11.45 -3.85
N TYR A 323 -1.06 -10.16 -3.54
CA TYR A 323 0.09 -9.30 -3.21
C TYR A 323 0.65 -9.56 -1.81
N LEU A 324 -0.19 -9.89 -0.81
CA LEU A 324 0.31 -10.28 0.53
C LEU A 324 1.12 -11.57 0.44
N GLN A 325 0.59 -12.57 -0.29
CA GLN A 325 1.28 -13.83 -0.53
C GLN A 325 2.65 -13.61 -1.20
N ALA A 326 2.68 -12.83 -2.28
CA ALA A 326 3.91 -12.57 -3.03
C ALA A 326 4.95 -11.79 -2.19
N LEU A 327 4.52 -10.82 -1.38
CA LEU A 327 5.40 -10.09 -0.46
C LEU A 327 5.96 -11.00 0.63
N GLY A 328 5.15 -11.92 1.17
CA GLY A 328 5.61 -12.92 2.12
C GLY A 328 6.67 -13.84 1.52
N TRP A 329 6.44 -14.35 0.30
CA TRP A 329 7.43 -15.17 -0.42
C TRP A 329 8.72 -14.42 -0.74
N ALA A 330 8.62 -13.11 -1.00
CA ALA A 330 9.78 -12.24 -1.18
C ALA A 330 10.50 -11.89 0.13
N GLY A 331 10.02 -12.35 1.28
CA GLY A 331 10.62 -12.09 2.59
C GLY A 331 10.50 -10.64 3.06
N MET A 332 9.48 -9.91 2.59
CA MET A 332 9.29 -8.49 2.91
C MET A 332 8.57 -8.26 4.23
N GLY A 333 8.08 -9.28 4.88
CA GLY A 333 7.42 -9.26 6.19
C GLY A 333 6.86 -10.62 6.56
N GLN A 334 6.34 -10.75 7.77
CA GLN A 334 5.84 -12.01 8.32
C GLN A 334 4.39 -12.26 7.88
N THR A 335 4.13 -13.43 7.32
CA THR A 335 2.78 -13.87 6.91
C THR A 335 2.32 -15.14 7.63
N ASP A 336 3.24 -15.84 8.28
CA ASP A 336 2.92 -17.00 9.12
C ASP A 336 2.34 -16.48 10.46
N LEU A 337 1.02 -16.61 10.61
CA LEU A 337 0.32 -16.09 11.79
C LEU A 337 0.85 -16.68 13.10
N SER A 338 1.43 -17.87 13.09
CA SER A 338 2.04 -18.50 14.28
C SER A 338 3.35 -17.83 14.71
N LYS A 339 3.95 -16.99 13.86
CA LYS A 339 5.17 -16.22 14.12
C LYS A 339 4.89 -14.73 14.30
N ILE A 340 3.63 -14.34 14.37
CA ILE A 340 3.19 -12.99 14.65
C ILE A 340 2.72 -12.94 16.10
N THR A 341 3.44 -12.21 16.94
CA THR A 341 3.02 -11.95 18.31
C THR A 341 1.99 -10.83 18.30
N VAL A 342 0.77 -11.12 18.73
CA VAL A 342 -0.27 -10.11 18.96
C VAL A 342 -0.18 -9.66 20.41
N VAL A 343 0.06 -8.36 20.64
CA VAL A 343 0.13 -7.76 21.97
C VAL A 343 -1.10 -6.87 22.24
N GLY A 344 -1.61 -6.91 23.42
CA GLY A 344 -2.85 -6.25 23.82
C GLY A 344 -4.05 -7.21 23.74
N GLU A 345 -5.01 -6.92 22.89
CA GLU A 345 -6.18 -7.78 22.71
C GLU A 345 -5.86 -9.03 21.88
N SER A 346 -6.49 -10.16 22.18
CA SER A 346 -6.26 -11.39 21.41
C SER A 346 -6.91 -11.32 20.01
N LEU A 347 -6.36 -12.11 19.08
CA LEU A 347 -6.95 -12.22 17.74
C LEU A 347 -8.39 -12.78 17.82
N GLU A 348 -8.62 -13.74 18.71
CA GLU A 348 -9.90 -14.40 18.91
C GLU A 348 -10.99 -13.42 19.41
N ASP A 349 -10.63 -12.50 20.31
CA ASP A 349 -11.54 -11.50 20.88
C ASP A 349 -11.82 -10.34 19.91
N CYS A 350 -11.04 -10.25 18.82
CA CYS A 350 -11.12 -9.20 17.81
C CYS A 350 -11.52 -9.71 16.43
N GLN A 351 -12.17 -10.87 16.35
CA GLN A 351 -12.71 -11.38 15.09
C GLN A 351 -14.08 -10.78 14.80
N PHE A 352 -14.22 -10.29 13.57
CA PHE A 352 -15.46 -9.73 13.03
C PHE A 352 -15.92 -10.55 11.84
N ASN A 353 -17.16 -10.35 11.44
CA ASN A 353 -17.74 -10.99 10.26
C ASN A 353 -18.13 -9.92 9.23
N PHE A 354 -17.11 -9.21 8.69
CA PHE A 354 -17.33 -8.19 7.68
C PHE A 354 -18.01 -8.80 6.46
N ARG A 355 -19.03 -8.14 5.98
CA ARG A 355 -19.56 -8.43 4.65
C ARG A 355 -18.48 -8.09 3.62
N PRO A 356 -17.99 -9.08 2.86
CA PRO A 356 -16.99 -8.81 1.81
C PRO A 356 -17.61 -7.99 0.68
N HIS A 357 -16.76 -7.33 -0.12
CA HIS A 357 -17.25 -6.75 -1.37
C HIS A 357 -17.83 -7.87 -2.26
N ARG A 358 -19.02 -7.65 -2.84
CA ARG A 358 -19.73 -8.68 -3.64
C ARG A 358 -18.86 -9.35 -4.71
N PHE A 359 -18.01 -8.58 -5.42
CA PHE A 359 -17.09 -9.14 -6.40
C PHE A 359 -16.00 -10.00 -5.79
N MET A 360 -15.56 -9.69 -4.58
CA MET A 360 -14.55 -10.49 -3.88
C MET A 360 -15.17 -11.74 -3.26
N ALA A 361 -16.40 -11.64 -2.77
CA ALA A 361 -17.16 -12.80 -2.31
C ALA A 361 -17.28 -13.83 -3.44
N GLU A 362 -17.65 -13.40 -4.65
CA GLU A 362 -17.74 -14.26 -5.82
C GLU A 362 -16.36 -14.81 -6.24
N ALA A 363 -15.35 -13.95 -6.38
CA ALA A 363 -14.03 -14.32 -6.88
C ALA A 363 -13.28 -15.31 -5.98
N TYR A 364 -13.48 -15.21 -4.66
CA TYR A 364 -12.81 -16.05 -3.65
C TYR A 364 -13.73 -17.11 -3.03
N GLY A 365 -14.97 -17.22 -3.47
CA GLY A 365 -15.93 -18.18 -2.91
C GLY A 365 -16.23 -17.93 -1.44
N ILE A 366 -16.25 -16.66 -0.99
CA ILE A 366 -16.50 -16.30 0.41
C ILE A 366 -18.01 -16.41 0.67
N ASN A 367 -18.41 -17.43 1.39
CA ASN A 367 -19.78 -17.58 1.85
C ASN A 367 -19.98 -16.71 3.11
N TRP A 368 -20.56 -15.55 2.91
CA TRP A 368 -20.90 -14.66 4.03
C TRP A 368 -22.39 -14.78 4.37
N SER A 369 -22.68 -14.86 5.67
CA SER A 369 -24.03 -14.72 6.21
C SER A 369 -24.01 -13.70 7.34
N PRO A 370 -25.07 -12.88 7.49
CA PRO A 370 -25.19 -12.02 8.67
C PRO A 370 -25.08 -12.83 9.94
N SER A 371 -24.30 -12.35 10.91
CA SER A 371 -24.21 -12.93 12.28
C SER A 371 -25.41 -12.57 13.11
#